data_359bb69d7a3595a5bd844a3517742629
#
_entry.id   359bb69d7a3595a5bd844a3517742629
#
_cell.length_a   1.000
_cell.length_b   1.000
_cell.length_c   1.000
_cell.angle_alpha   90.00
_cell.angle_beta   90.00
_cell.angle_gamma   90.00
#
_symmetry.space_group_name_H-M   'P 1'
#
loop_
_entity.id
_entity.type
_entity.pdbx_description
1 polymer ?
#
loop_
_entity_poly.entity_id
_entity_poly.type
_entity_poly.pdbx_seq_one_letter_code
_entity_poly.pdbx_strand_id
1 'polypeptide(L)'
;MVQFETSNQTILQLLEAWEPRLMGLSEEVISNKRNSQNRSIRQILGHLVDSASNNIHRIIHLQYRENPCSFPNYATNGNNDRWIAVQDYEHENWHQLVQLWKYTNLHLIHVIRHVDPGKLGNQWISSETKLI
;
A
#
# COMPACT_ATOMS: atom_id res chain seq x y z
N MET A 1 5.86 17.60 -3.29
CA MET A 1 6.08 18.04 -1.89
C MET A 1 7.52 17.73 -1.50
N VAL A 2 8.31 18.77 -1.26
CA VAL A 2 9.78 18.64 -1.07
C VAL A 2 10.12 17.76 0.13
N GLN A 3 9.40 17.90 1.26
CA GLN A 3 9.73 17.16 2.48
C GLN A 3 9.52 15.65 2.38
N PHE A 4 8.76 15.17 1.39
CA PHE A 4 8.54 13.74 1.17
C PHE A 4 9.34 13.19 -0.01
N GLU A 5 10.13 14.03 -0.68
CA GLU A 5 10.77 13.62 -1.92
C GLU A 5 11.82 12.51 -1.72
N THR A 6 12.52 12.50 -0.58
CA THR A 6 13.46 11.42 -0.26
C THR A 6 12.74 10.07 -0.19
N SER A 7 11.59 10.02 0.48
CA SER A 7 10.77 8.80 0.55
C SER A 7 10.26 8.40 -0.83
N ASN A 8 9.82 9.37 -1.63
CA ASN A 8 9.36 9.11 -2.99
C ASN A 8 10.48 8.53 -3.86
N GLN A 9 11.69 9.07 -3.76
CA GLN A 9 12.83 8.52 -4.50
C GLN A 9 13.18 7.11 -4.04
N THR A 10 13.07 6.81 -2.76
CA THR A 10 13.29 5.46 -2.24
C THR A 10 12.27 4.48 -2.84
N ILE A 11 10.99 4.86 -2.89
CA ILE A 11 9.95 4.03 -3.50
C ILE A 11 10.26 3.79 -4.98
N LEU A 12 10.60 4.85 -5.72
CA LEU A 12 10.95 4.73 -7.15
C LEU A 12 12.11 3.77 -7.37
N GLN A 13 13.16 3.87 -6.56
CA GLN A 13 14.32 2.99 -6.65
C GLN A 13 13.94 1.52 -6.36
N LEU A 14 13.08 1.28 -5.37
CA LEU A 14 12.60 -0.06 -5.05
C LEU A 14 11.77 -0.65 -6.19
N LEU A 15 10.88 0.15 -6.79
CA LEU A 15 10.09 -0.29 -7.93
C LEU A 15 10.98 -0.69 -9.11
N GLU A 16 11.94 0.14 -9.42
CA GLU A 16 12.86 -0.10 -10.54
C GLU A 16 13.72 -1.35 -10.31
N ALA A 17 14.24 -1.52 -9.09
CA ALA A 17 15.11 -2.63 -8.75
C ALA A 17 14.35 -3.96 -8.69
N TRP A 18 13.14 -3.97 -8.17
CA TRP A 18 12.42 -5.21 -7.87
C TRP A 18 11.45 -5.66 -8.96
N GLU A 19 10.96 -4.77 -9.81
CA GLU A 19 10.03 -5.18 -10.87
C GLU A 19 10.60 -6.33 -11.72
N PRO A 20 11.81 -6.21 -12.30
CA PRO A 20 12.34 -7.31 -13.11
C PRO A 20 12.59 -8.58 -12.31
N ARG A 21 12.99 -8.47 -11.04
CA ARG A 21 13.19 -9.64 -10.19
C ARG A 21 11.88 -10.36 -9.90
N LEU A 22 10.83 -9.60 -9.60
CA LEU A 22 9.50 -10.16 -9.34
C LEU A 22 8.92 -10.83 -10.58
N MET A 23 9.09 -10.19 -11.74
CA MET A 23 8.61 -10.74 -13.00
C MET A 23 9.30 -12.05 -13.37
N GLY A 24 10.54 -12.24 -12.92
CA GLY A 24 11.32 -13.45 -13.20
C GLY A 24 11.10 -14.61 -12.24
N LEU A 25 10.29 -14.46 -11.18
CA LEU A 25 10.05 -15.53 -10.23
C LEU A 25 9.19 -16.64 -10.85
N SER A 26 9.51 -17.89 -10.49
CA SER A 26 8.73 -19.05 -10.95
C SER A 26 7.42 -19.17 -10.18
N GLU A 27 6.43 -19.79 -10.79
CA GLU A 27 5.13 -20.05 -10.15
C GLU A 27 5.30 -20.85 -8.85
N GLU A 28 6.22 -21.81 -8.84
CA GLU A 28 6.50 -22.62 -7.66
C GLU A 28 6.96 -21.74 -6.48
N VAL A 29 7.89 -20.83 -6.72
CA VAL A 29 8.40 -19.92 -5.68
C VAL A 29 7.29 -18.99 -5.20
N ILE A 30 6.53 -18.43 -6.13
CA ILE A 30 5.46 -17.47 -5.82
C ILE A 30 4.39 -18.11 -4.93
N SER A 31 4.02 -19.35 -5.21
CA SER A 31 2.89 -20.02 -4.55
C SER A 31 3.29 -20.77 -3.28
N ASN A 32 4.50 -21.32 -3.23
CA ASN A 32 4.89 -22.26 -2.17
C ASN A 32 5.76 -21.66 -1.09
N LYS A 33 6.58 -20.67 -1.42
CA LYS A 33 7.44 -20.05 -0.41
C LYS A 33 6.63 -19.13 0.49
N ARG A 34 6.80 -19.32 1.82
CA ARG A 34 6.02 -18.57 2.79
C ARG A 34 6.91 -17.90 3.83
N ASN A 35 6.45 -16.76 4.35
CA ASN A 35 7.14 -16.02 5.41
C ASN A 35 6.70 -16.51 6.80
N SER A 36 7.17 -15.84 7.86
CA SER A 36 6.81 -16.18 9.24
C SER A 36 5.32 -16.04 9.56
N GLN A 37 4.58 -15.25 8.78
CA GLN A 37 3.13 -15.09 8.91
C GLN A 37 2.34 -16.08 8.06
N ASN A 38 3.04 -17.06 7.47
CA ASN A 38 2.46 -18.06 6.56
C ASN A 38 1.81 -17.44 5.31
N ARG A 39 2.36 -16.32 4.84
CA ARG A 39 1.92 -15.68 3.60
C ARG A 39 2.81 -16.09 2.44
N SER A 40 2.19 -16.40 1.31
CA SER A 40 2.89 -16.62 0.06
C SER A 40 3.44 -15.30 -0.48
N ILE A 41 4.33 -15.38 -1.48
CA ILE A 41 4.86 -14.18 -2.12
C ILE A 41 3.74 -13.38 -2.77
N ARG A 42 2.72 -14.06 -3.37
CA ARG A 42 1.53 -13.37 -3.89
C ARG A 42 0.82 -12.56 -2.80
N GLN A 43 0.62 -13.15 -1.65
CA GLN A 43 -0.07 -12.49 -0.54
C GLN A 43 0.74 -11.33 0.02
N ILE A 44 2.06 -11.48 0.09
CA ILE A 44 2.96 -10.39 0.54
C ILE A 44 2.85 -9.21 -0.44
N LEU A 45 2.92 -9.47 -1.73
CA LEU A 45 2.84 -8.40 -2.72
C LEU A 45 1.45 -7.74 -2.70
N GLY A 46 0.39 -8.54 -2.57
CA GLY A 46 -0.97 -8.02 -2.40
C GLY A 46 -1.11 -7.15 -1.17
N HIS A 47 -0.51 -7.54 -0.06
CA HIS A 47 -0.47 -6.72 1.14
C HIS A 47 0.20 -5.36 0.89
N LEU A 48 1.27 -5.34 0.11
CA LEU A 48 1.94 -4.08 -0.26
C LEU A 48 1.05 -3.20 -1.15
N VAL A 49 0.29 -3.81 -2.04
CA VAL A 49 -0.73 -3.09 -2.84
C VAL A 49 -1.77 -2.47 -1.91
N ASP A 50 -2.28 -3.25 -0.96
CA ASP A 50 -3.29 -2.76 -0.01
C ASP A 50 -2.76 -1.60 0.84
N SER A 51 -1.51 -1.69 1.28
CA SER A 51 -0.88 -0.60 2.03
C SER A 51 -0.80 0.69 1.22
N ALA A 52 -0.38 0.60 -0.03
CA ALA A 52 -0.31 1.77 -0.91
C ALA A 52 -1.71 2.33 -1.19
N SER A 53 -2.67 1.47 -1.49
CA SER A 53 -4.06 1.85 -1.75
C SER A 53 -4.70 2.55 -0.55
N ASN A 54 -4.53 2.00 0.64
CA ASN A 54 -5.08 2.60 1.85
C ASN A 54 -4.40 3.92 2.20
N ASN A 55 -3.11 4.06 1.93
CA ASN A 55 -2.40 5.33 2.10
C ASN A 55 -2.91 6.40 1.15
N ILE A 56 -3.20 6.03 -0.10
CA ILE A 56 -3.81 6.95 -1.08
C ILE A 56 -5.15 7.46 -0.54
N HIS A 57 -6.02 6.56 -0.10
CA HIS A 57 -7.32 6.90 0.45
C HIS A 57 -7.19 7.82 1.66
N ARG A 58 -6.30 7.47 2.59
CA ARG A 58 -6.06 8.27 3.79
C ARG A 58 -5.62 9.69 3.45
N ILE A 59 -4.66 9.82 2.54
CA ILE A 59 -4.13 11.13 2.13
C ILE A 59 -5.23 11.98 1.50
N ILE A 60 -6.06 11.38 0.65
CA ILE A 60 -7.16 12.09 0.01
C ILE A 60 -8.18 12.55 1.06
N HIS A 61 -8.63 11.66 1.93
CA HIS A 61 -9.61 11.99 2.95
C HIS A 61 -9.13 13.08 3.91
N LEU A 62 -7.85 13.06 4.28
CA LEU A 62 -7.27 14.06 5.16
C LEU A 62 -7.29 15.47 4.56
N GLN A 63 -7.35 15.59 3.24
CA GLN A 63 -7.30 16.88 2.58
C GLN A 63 -8.65 17.54 2.37
N TYR A 64 -9.73 16.75 2.20
CA TYR A 64 -11.03 17.35 1.87
C TYR A 64 -12.11 17.17 2.94
N ARG A 65 -11.90 16.33 3.93
CA ARG A 65 -12.88 16.10 4.99
C ARG A 65 -12.59 16.99 6.18
N GLU A 66 -13.54 17.02 7.12
CA GLU A 66 -13.34 17.75 8.38
C GLU A 66 -12.10 17.25 9.13
N ASN A 67 -11.46 18.13 9.87
CA ASN A 67 -10.27 17.81 10.66
C ASN A 67 -10.62 17.84 12.15
N PRO A 68 -10.50 16.76 12.92
CA PRO A 68 -10.01 15.44 12.47
C PRO A 68 -11.09 14.66 11.70
N CYS A 69 -10.67 13.81 10.78
CA CYS A 69 -11.59 12.93 10.08
C CYS A 69 -11.49 11.49 10.62
N SER A 70 -12.55 10.72 10.47
CA SER A 70 -12.61 9.36 10.97
C SER A 70 -12.84 8.38 9.82
N PHE A 71 -12.05 7.31 9.79
CA PHE A 71 -12.29 6.15 8.94
C PHE A 71 -11.53 4.94 9.49
N PRO A 72 -11.86 3.71 9.05
CA PRO A 72 -11.26 2.49 9.61
C PRO A 72 -9.76 2.41 9.40
N ASN A 73 -9.06 1.84 10.38
CA ASN A 73 -7.64 1.53 10.22
C ASN A 73 -7.50 0.16 9.57
N TYR A 74 -6.99 0.15 8.35
CA TYR A 74 -6.73 -1.07 7.59
C TYR A 74 -5.75 -2.02 8.30
N ALA A 75 -4.78 -1.49 9.04
CA ALA A 75 -3.65 -2.25 9.55
C ALA A 75 -3.89 -2.96 10.90
N THR A 76 -5.04 -2.74 11.55
CA THR A 76 -5.29 -3.24 12.91
C THR A 76 -6.44 -4.23 12.96
N ASN A 77 -6.52 -4.98 14.08
CA ASN A 77 -7.61 -5.92 14.39
C ASN A 77 -7.81 -6.98 13.28
N GLY A 78 -6.73 -7.42 12.64
CA GLY A 78 -6.80 -8.42 11.60
C GLY A 78 -7.36 -7.92 10.27
N ASN A 79 -7.55 -6.61 10.11
CA ASN A 79 -8.11 -6.04 8.87
C ASN A 79 -7.22 -6.32 7.66
N ASN A 80 -5.90 -6.23 7.82
CA ASN A 80 -4.97 -6.52 6.73
C ASN A 80 -5.07 -7.98 6.25
N ASP A 81 -5.28 -8.92 7.16
CA ASP A 81 -5.48 -10.33 6.78
C ASP A 81 -6.81 -10.54 6.06
N ARG A 82 -7.86 -9.82 6.48
CA ARG A 82 -9.15 -9.85 5.80
C ARG A 82 -9.05 -9.32 4.37
N TRP A 83 -8.33 -8.23 4.18
CA TRP A 83 -8.12 -7.64 2.85
C TRP A 83 -7.42 -8.64 1.93
N ILE A 84 -6.39 -9.32 2.43
CA ILE A 84 -5.67 -10.34 1.65
C ILE A 84 -6.62 -11.47 1.27
N ALA A 85 -7.40 -11.97 2.22
CA ALA A 85 -8.29 -13.12 2.01
C ALA A 85 -9.44 -12.79 1.07
N VAL A 86 -10.11 -11.66 1.29
CA VAL A 86 -11.30 -11.28 0.49
C VAL A 86 -10.93 -11.02 -0.96
N GLN A 87 -9.75 -10.45 -1.23
CA GLN A 87 -9.30 -10.19 -2.59
C GLN A 87 -8.71 -11.41 -3.29
N ASP A 88 -8.48 -12.50 -2.55
CA ASP A 88 -7.97 -13.75 -3.11
C ASP A 88 -6.70 -13.57 -3.95
N TYR A 89 -5.72 -12.92 -3.38
CA TYR A 89 -4.44 -12.72 -4.06
C TYR A 89 -3.74 -14.01 -4.47
N GLU A 90 -4.01 -15.11 -3.78
CA GLU A 90 -3.43 -16.42 -4.12
C GLU A 90 -3.75 -16.87 -5.55
N HIS A 91 -4.87 -16.43 -6.10
CA HIS A 91 -5.33 -16.83 -7.43
C HIS A 91 -5.23 -15.71 -8.47
N GLU A 92 -4.61 -14.59 -8.13
CA GLU A 92 -4.43 -13.50 -9.08
C GLU A 92 -3.26 -13.79 -10.02
N ASN A 93 -3.39 -13.37 -11.28
CA ASN A 93 -2.30 -13.45 -12.25
C ASN A 93 -1.09 -12.69 -11.74
N TRP A 94 0.07 -13.36 -11.71
CA TRP A 94 1.27 -12.78 -11.10
C TRP A 94 1.76 -11.53 -11.80
N HIS A 95 1.85 -11.55 -13.14
CA HIS A 95 2.33 -10.39 -13.88
C HIS A 95 1.40 -9.19 -13.70
N GLN A 96 0.11 -9.44 -13.69
CA GLN A 96 -0.89 -8.39 -13.42
C GLN A 96 -0.73 -7.81 -12.01
N LEU A 97 -0.51 -8.66 -11.02
CA LEU A 97 -0.31 -8.22 -9.63
C LEU A 97 0.96 -7.38 -9.47
N VAL A 98 2.05 -7.78 -10.14
CA VAL A 98 3.30 -7.00 -10.15
C VAL A 98 3.04 -5.61 -10.76
N GLN A 99 2.30 -5.54 -11.86
CA GLN A 99 1.97 -4.26 -12.49
C GLN A 99 1.06 -3.42 -11.61
N LEU A 100 0.10 -4.04 -10.94
CA LEU A 100 -0.78 -3.33 -9.99
C LEU A 100 0.05 -2.73 -8.84
N TRP A 101 0.97 -3.51 -8.27
CA TRP A 101 1.89 -3.04 -7.24
C TRP A 101 2.70 -1.83 -7.72
N LYS A 102 3.27 -1.93 -8.93
CA LYS A 102 4.07 -0.85 -9.51
C LYS A 102 3.24 0.42 -9.69
N TYR A 103 2.11 0.32 -10.37
CA TYR A 103 1.33 1.50 -10.74
C TYR A 103 0.57 2.09 -9.56
N THR A 104 0.14 1.28 -8.58
CA THR A 104 -0.45 1.80 -7.35
C THR A 104 0.57 2.65 -6.58
N ASN A 105 1.81 2.20 -6.48
CA ASN A 105 2.86 2.95 -5.82
C ASN A 105 3.27 4.20 -6.60
N LEU A 106 3.31 4.15 -7.93
CA LEU A 106 3.54 5.33 -8.76
C LEU A 106 2.43 6.36 -8.54
N HIS A 107 1.20 5.92 -8.44
CA HIS A 107 0.08 6.81 -8.17
C HIS A 107 0.14 7.39 -6.76
N LEU A 108 0.53 6.60 -5.79
CA LEU A 108 0.76 7.09 -4.41
C LEU A 108 1.78 8.24 -4.40
N ILE A 109 2.89 8.09 -5.12
CA ILE A 109 3.89 9.14 -5.26
C ILE A 109 3.28 10.40 -5.87
N HIS A 110 2.48 10.24 -6.92
CA HIS A 110 1.79 11.35 -7.56
C HIS A 110 0.87 12.07 -6.56
N VAL A 111 0.10 11.32 -5.79
CA VAL A 111 -0.79 11.88 -4.76
C VAL A 111 0.01 12.65 -3.70
N ILE A 112 1.11 12.08 -3.23
CA ILE A 112 1.98 12.72 -2.24
C ILE A 112 2.54 14.04 -2.78
N ARG A 113 2.98 14.06 -4.04
CA ARG A 113 3.55 15.27 -4.66
C ARG A 113 2.53 16.40 -4.83
N HIS A 114 1.25 16.08 -4.78
CA HIS A 114 0.16 17.05 -4.95
C HIS A 114 -0.58 17.36 -3.66
N VAL A 115 -0.04 16.97 -2.50
CA VAL A 115 -0.64 17.31 -1.20
C VAL A 115 -0.60 18.81 -1.00
N ASP A 116 -1.74 19.37 -0.54
CA ASP A 116 -1.83 20.75 -0.13
C ASP A 116 -1.00 20.95 1.15
N PRO A 117 0.05 21.81 1.11
CA PRO A 117 0.88 22.06 2.29
C PRO A 117 0.08 22.57 3.50
N GLY A 118 -1.04 23.26 3.26
CA GLY A 118 -1.91 23.75 4.33
C GLY A 118 -2.66 22.64 5.07
N LYS A 119 -2.65 21.42 4.56
CA LYS A 119 -3.35 20.28 5.15
C LYS A 119 -2.44 19.30 5.88
N LEU A 120 -1.15 19.55 5.94
CA LEU A 120 -0.18 18.63 6.55
C LEU A 120 -0.42 18.38 8.02
N GLY A 121 -1.06 19.30 8.74
CA GLY A 121 -1.39 19.15 10.15
C GLY A 121 -2.70 18.41 10.41
N ASN A 122 -3.44 18.04 9.38
CA ASN A 122 -4.73 17.37 9.55
C ASN A 122 -4.54 15.97 10.15
N GLN A 123 -5.51 15.56 10.97
CA GLN A 123 -5.42 14.34 11.76
C GLN A 123 -6.50 13.35 11.39
N TRP A 124 -6.16 12.08 11.51
CA TRP A 124 -7.05 10.95 11.30
C TRP A 124 -7.34 10.29 12.64
N ILE A 125 -8.62 10.00 12.89
CA ILE A 125 -9.07 9.23 14.04
C ILE A 125 -9.42 7.84 13.52
N SER A 126 -8.71 6.83 14.00
CA SER A 126 -9.03 5.45 13.63
C SER A 126 -10.27 4.95 14.36
N SER A 127 -10.81 3.82 13.89
CA SER A 127 -11.96 3.18 14.55
C SER A 127 -11.64 2.72 15.98
N GLU A 128 -10.35 2.67 16.35
CA GLU A 128 -9.90 2.35 17.71
C GLU A 128 -9.80 3.60 18.59
N THR A 129 -10.33 4.73 18.15
CA THR A 129 -10.40 5.99 18.90
C THR A 129 -9.06 6.66 19.18
N LYS A 130 -8.04 6.40 18.38
CA LYS A 130 -6.72 7.03 18.51
C LYS A 130 -6.52 8.06 17.42
N LEU A 131 -5.92 9.19 17.77
CA LEU A 131 -5.45 10.17 16.82
C LEU A 131 -4.17 9.65 16.16
N ILE A 132 -4.14 9.76 14.85
CA ILE A 132 -3.00 9.32 14.05
C ILE A 132 -2.40 10.53 13.31
#